data_f1a80f3e812b30010c1d9ecf79c55ae9
#
_entry.id   f1a80f3e812b30010c1d9ecf79c55ae9
#
_cell.length_a   1.000
_cell.length_b   1.000
_cell.length_c   1.000
_cell.angle_alpha   90.00
_cell.angle_beta   90.00
_cell.angle_gamma   90.00
#
_symmetry.space_group_name_H-M   'P 1'
#
loop_
_entity.id
_entity.type
_entity.pdbx_description
1 polymer ?
#
loop_
_entity_poly.entity_id
_entity_poly.type
_entity_poly.pdbx_seq_one_letter_code
_entity_poly.pdbx_strand_id
1 'polypeptide(L)'
;MFERLRSDMTYLRCALRTLRMTAPIVRDPTRVLPAVIDELAERHGDKPALMSDRETLSYRGLAERSRRYTRWALTQYIAKGDVVALLMPNRPEYFATWLGLTRAGAAVALLNTNLTGASLAYCIDLVAPKHVIAAAEFAPALASAESFRKTFSRTWVHDTWNQGTSPHAGGHPRIDDAVAALDGGPLAAADLPALTIEDKALFIYTSGTTGMPKAANINHYRLMLAAFGFAGVMGTRPDDRMYDCLPMYHTVGGVVAIGATLITGGSVFIREKFSVREFWDDVVGNDCTLFQYIGELCRYLLEAPEHVRERAHRLRLACGNGLRPDVWPRFQARFAIPHILEFYAATEGNVNLFNFDGRPGAVGRVPWFLRHRFPIKIVRFDIQSGLPIRNAKGFCEQAAPGEVGEAIGQILKDPAKSNMRFEGYANVAENARKILRDVFEPGDAWFRSGDLMREDAAGYFYFIDRIGDTFRWKGENVSTTEVSEFLTGFPGIHEANVYGVEVAGCEGRAGMAAIVCEPHLDLAALRTYLAARLPDYARPLFVRIRDEIEVTGTFKQKKMDLTKEGFDPEKTGDAMFFDDPRERAFVRIDAALYADIVAGEVRL
;
A
#
# COMPACT_ATOMS: atom_id res chain seq x y z
N MET A 1 -9.38 -30.65 14.81
CA MET A 1 -10.84 -30.37 14.65
C MET A 1 -11.26 -29.14 15.43
N PHE A 2 -10.95 -29.00 16.72
CA PHE A 2 -11.33 -27.84 17.56
C PHE A 2 -10.74 -26.50 17.09
N GLU A 3 -9.48 -26.44 16.72
CA GLU A 3 -8.85 -25.23 16.20
C GLU A 3 -9.55 -24.72 14.93
N ARG A 4 -9.81 -25.62 13.96
CA ARG A 4 -10.52 -25.24 12.74
C ARG A 4 -11.91 -24.69 13.02
N LEU A 5 -12.65 -25.31 13.94
CA LEU A 5 -13.98 -24.82 14.34
C LEU A 5 -13.89 -23.43 15.00
N ARG A 6 -12.90 -23.21 15.86
CA ARG A 6 -12.64 -21.89 16.48
C ARG A 6 -12.33 -20.83 15.43
N SER A 7 -11.47 -21.13 14.47
CA SER A 7 -11.14 -20.25 13.34
C SER A 7 -12.38 -19.96 12.49
N ASP A 8 -13.18 -20.97 12.15
CA ASP A 8 -14.42 -20.78 11.38
C ASP A 8 -15.42 -19.89 12.12
N MET A 9 -15.56 -20.04 13.43
CA MET A 9 -16.42 -19.18 14.27
C MET A 9 -15.90 -17.73 14.34
N THR A 10 -14.59 -17.55 14.49
CA THR A 10 -13.95 -16.22 14.48
C THR A 10 -14.22 -15.53 13.15
N TYR A 11 -13.96 -16.22 12.04
CA TYR A 11 -14.22 -15.69 10.71
C TYR A 11 -15.70 -15.30 10.52
N LEU A 12 -16.64 -16.18 10.90
CA LEU A 12 -18.07 -15.93 10.77
C LEU A 12 -18.51 -14.70 11.55
N ARG A 13 -18.04 -14.54 12.82
CA ARG A 13 -18.34 -13.36 13.64
C ARG A 13 -17.84 -12.07 12.98
N CYS A 14 -16.60 -12.07 12.48
CA CYS A 14 -16.02 -10.91 11.81
C CYS A 14 -16.74 -10.61 10.48
N ALA A 15 -17.06 -11.63 9.69
CA ALA A 15 -17.79 -11.47 8.44
C ALA A 15 -19.21 -10.92 8.66
N LEU A 16 -19.94 -11.42 9.66
CA LEU A 16 -21.27 -10.91 10.01
C LEU A 16 -21.24 -9.46 10.51
N ARG A 17 -20.24 -9.11 11.32
CA ARG A 17 -20.03 -7.73 11.77
C ARG A 17 -19.76 -6.81 10.58
N THR A 18 -18.84 -7.20 9.70
CA THR A 18 -18.50 -6.45 8.48
C THR A 18 -19.72 -6.28 7.57
N LEU A 19 -20.49 -7.35 7.35
CA LEU A 19 -21.69 -7.30 6.53
C LEU A 19 -22.74 -6.33 7.12
N ARG A 20 -22.95 -6.34 8.44
CA ARG A 20 -23.88 -5.41 9.10
C ARG A 20 -23.48 -3.95 8.89
N MET A 21 -22.17 -3.66 8.89
CA MET A 21 -21.65 -2.30 8.68
C MET A 21 -21.71 -1.88 7.22
N THR A 22 -21.48 -2.79 6.27
CA THR A 22 -21.39 -2.46 4.84
C THR A 22 -22.74 -2.56 4.11
N ALA A 23 -23.68 -3.37 4.57
CA ALA A 23 -24.99 -3.54 3.92
C ALA A 23 -25.78 -2.23 3.71
N PRO A 24 -25.73 -1.22 4.61
CA PRO A 24 -26.41 0.06 4.39
C PRO A 24 -25.89 0.86 3.21
N ILE A 25 -24.62 0.67 2.78
CA ILE A 25 -24.00 1.46 1.71
C ILE A 25 -24.79 1.37 0.41
N VAL A 26 -25.20 0.16 0.03
CA VAL A 26 -25.95 -0.07 -1.23
C VAL A 26 -27.43 0.28 -1.06
N ARG A 27 -27.96 0.22 0.16
CA ARG A 27 -29.37 0.53 0.43
C ARG A 27 -29.68 2.02 0.34
N ASP A 28 -28.69 2.86 0.68
CA ASP A 28 -28.78 4.30 0.55
C ASP A 28 -27.61 4.83 -0.31
N PRO A 29 -27.75 4.78 -1.63
CA PRO A 29 -26.66 5.13 -2.54
C PRO A 29 -26.35 6.63 -2.57
N THR A 30 -27.16 7.47 -1.96
CA THR A 30 -26.93 8.93 -1.85
C THR A 30 -26.16 9.32 -0.60
N ARG A 31 -26.07 8.41 0.37
CA ARG A 31 -25.32 8.60 1.61
C ARG A 31 -23.84 8.36 1.39
N VAL A 32 -23.12 9.42 1.04
CA VAL A 32 -21.65 9.41 0.81
C VAL A 32 -20.86 9.79 2.07
N LEU A 33 -19.54 9.55 2.08
CA LEU A 33 -18.71 9.77 3.26
C LEU A 33 -18.81 11.18 3.87
N PRO A 34 -18.84 12.29 3.11
CA PRO A 34 -19.06 13.62 3.67
C PRO A 34 -20.36 13.76 4.49
N ALA A 35 -21.46 13.14 4.04
CA ALA A 35 -22.72 13.12 4.80
C ALA A 35 -22.59 12.33 6.11
N VAL A 36 -21.89 11.19 6.06
CA VAL A 36 -21.59 10.39 7.25
C VAL A 36 -20.80 11.18 8.28
N ILE A 37 -19.82 11.97 7.87
CA ILE A 37 -19.06 12.82 8.80
C ILE A 37 -19.94 13.90 9.44
N ASP A 38 -20.91 14.44 8.72
CA ASP A 38 -21.88 15.37 9.30
C ASP A 38 -22.75 14.68 10.38
N GLU A 39 -23.27 13.48 10.09
CA GLU A 39 -24.02 12.67 11.08
C GLU A 39 -23.18 12.36 12.34
N LEU A 40 -21.88 12.05 12.13
CA LEU A 40 -20.95 11.80 13.24
C LEU A 40 -20.66 13.08 14.04
N ALA A 41 -20.59 14.23 13.39
CA ALA A 41 -20.43 15.53 14.04
C ALA A 41 -21.64 15.89 14.92
N GLU A 42 -22.84 15.61 14.44
CA GLU A 42 -24.07 15.78 15.26
C GLU A 42 -24.08 14.84 16.48
N ARG A 43 -23.63 13.59 16.31
CA ARG A 43 -23.65 12.58 17.35
C ARG A 43 -22.55 12.75 18.40
N HIS A 44 -21.34 13.14 17.98
CA HIS A 44 -20.13 13.14 18.81
C HIS A 44 -19.64 14.55 19.19
N GLY A 45 -20.10 15.61 18.47
CA GLY A 45 -19.84 17.01 18.80
C GLY A 45 -18.35 17.31 18.98
N ASP A 46 -17.99 17.72 20.19
CA ASP A 46 -16.65 18.16 20.53
C ASP A 46 -15.68 17.02 20.91
N LYS A 47 -16.11 15.76 20.78
CA LYS A 47 -15.20 14.62 20.97
C LYS A 47 -14.07 14.68 19.93
N PRO A 48 -12.79 14.41 20.31
CA PRO A 48 -11.70 14.34 19.35
C PRO A 48 -11.96 13.36 18.20
N ALA A 49 -11.71 13.79 16.98
CA ALA A 49 -11.78 12.99 15.76
C ALA A 49 -10.39 12.77 15.17
N LEU A 50 -9.68 13.86 14.81
CA LEU A 50 -8.33 13.82 14.27
C LEU A 50 -7.39 14.61 15.16
N MET A 51 -6.26 14.03 15.48
CA MET A 51 -5.26 14.59 16.37
C MET A 51 -3.89 14.52 15.71
N SER A 52 -3.03 15.48 16.00
CA SER A 52 -1.61 15.46 15.68
C SER A 52 -0.84 16.08 16.85
N ASP A 53 0.47 16.20 16.72
CA ASP A 53 1.32 16.91 17.66
C ASP A 53 1.05 18.44 17.72
N ARG A 54 0.34 18.99 16.72
CA ARG A 54 0.10 20.44 16.57
C ARG A 54 -1.36 20.86 16.73
N GLU A 55 -2.30 20.00 16.39
CA GLU A 55 -3.73 20.34 16.49
C GLU A 55 -4.60 19.12 16.83
N THR A 56 -5.77 19.40 17.37
CA THR A 56 -6.84 18.44 17.56
C THR A 56 -8.12 18.99 16.95
N LEU A 57 -8.68 18.26 15.98
CA LEU A 57 -10.01 18.52 15.46
C LEU A 57 -11.03 17.62 16.15
N SER A 58 -12.07 18.21 16.71
CA SER A 58 -13.25 17.48 17.11
C SER A 58 -14.06 17.03 15.88
N TYR A 59 -15.06 16.16 16.07
CA TYR A 59 -15.98 15.78 15.00
C TYR A 59 -16.70 16.99 14.42
N ARG A 60 -17.15 17.93 15.27
CA ARG A 60 -17.74 19.21 14.86
C ARG A 60 -16.72 20.04 14.06
N GLY A 61 -15.51 20.22 14.59
CA GLY A 61 -14.46 20.99 13.93
C GLY A 61 -14.04 20.40 12.58
N LEU A 62 -13.99 19.07 12.45
CA LEU A 62 -13.74 18.40 11.18
C LEU A 62 -14.85 18.67 10.15
N ALA A 63 -16.12 18.54 10.55
CA ALA A 63 -17.25 18.82 9.68
C ALA A 63 -17.26 20.29 9.23
N GLU A 64 -17.07 21.24 10.16
CA GLU A 64 -17.01 22.68 9.86
C GLU A 64 -15.86 23.01 8.90
N ARG A 65 -14.65 22.48 9.15
CA ARG A 65 -13.50 22.70 8.27
C ARG A 65 -13.74 22.12 6.88
N SER A 66 -14.27 20.92 6.77
CA SER A 66 -14.58 20.32 5.47
C SER A 66 -15.65 21.12 4.71
N ARG A 67 -16.65 21.67 5.40
CA ARG A 67 -17.70 22.51 4.77
C ARG A 67 -17.12 23.83 4.24
N ARG A 68 -16.13 24.43 4.89
CA ARG A 68 -15.41 25.59 4.37
C ARG A 68 -14.69 25.26 3.06
N TYR A 69 -14.03 24.11 2.95
CA TYR A 69 -13.46 23.64 1.68
C TYR A 69 -14.51 23.40 0.61
N THR A 70 -15.68 22.89 0.99
CA THR A 70 -16.81 22.76 0.05
C THR A 70 -17.22 24.12 -0.49
N ARG A 71 -17.44 25.12 0.38
CA ARG A 71 -17.79 26.50 -0.05
C ARG A 71 -16.70 27.11 -0.92
N TRP A 72 -15.44 26.94 -0.55
CA TRP A 72 -14.33 27.37 -1.40
C TRP A 72 -14.42 26.74 -2.79
N ALA A 73 -14.61 25.43 -2.88
CA ALA A 73 -14.73 24.74 -4.16
C ALA A 73 -15.87 25.31 -5.02
N LEU A 74 -17.02 25.57 -4.41
CA LEU A 74 -18.17 26.19 -5.09
C LEU A 74 -17.85 27.62 -5.59
N THR A 75 -17.11 28.43 -4.81
CA THR A 75 -16.68 29.78 -5.25
C THR A 75 -15.65 29.71 -6.37
N GLN A 76 -14.92 28.63 -6.52
CA GLN A 76 -14.00 28.38 -7.64
C GLN A 76 -14.69 27.71 -8.84
N TYR A 77 -16.01 27.58 -8.82
CA TYR A 77 -16.81 26.94 -9.88
C TYR A 77 -16.34 25.50 -10.17
N ILE A 78 -15.91 24.79 -9.13
CA ILE A 78 -15.59 23.37 -9.22
C ILE A 78 -16.89 22.60 -9.33
N ALA A 79 -17.06 21.91 -10.45
CA ALA A 79 -18.26 21.14 -10.76
C ALA A 79 -18.04 19.65 -10.43
N LYS A 80 -19.15 18.91 -10.39
CA LYS A 80 -19.13 17.45 -10.26
C LYS A 80 -18.31 16.82 -11.39
N GLY A 81 -17.31 16.04 -11.01
CA GLY A 81 -16.38 15.37 -11.92
C GLY A 81 -15.10 16.15 -12.23
N ASP A 82 -15.02 17.44 -11.87
CA ASP A 82 -13.75 18.18 -11.91
C ASP A 82 -12.71 17.53 -11.01
N VAL A 83 -11.43 17.68 -11.36
CA VAL A 83 -10.33 17.12 -10.59
C VAL A 83 -9.55 18.22 -9.84
N VAL A 84 -9.23 17.96 -8.59
CA VAL A 84 -8.32 18.78 -7.78
C VAL A 84 -7.16 17.89 -7.29
N ALA A 85 -5.93 18.31 -7.55
CA ALA A 85 -4.75 17.59 -7.03
C ALA A 85 -4.38 18.13 -5.65
N LEU A 86 -4.03 17.23 -4.73
CA LEU A 86 -3.63 17.54 -3.36
C LEU A 86 -2.23 17.03 -3.08
N LEU A 87 -1.31 17.93 -2.74
CA LEU A 87 0.07 17.65 -2.37
C LEU A 87 0.33 18.21 -0.97
N MET A 88 0.17 17.39 0.06
CA MET A 88 0.24 17.81 1.46
C MET A 88 0.78 16.66 2.31
N PRO A 89 1.54 16.90 3.40
CA PRO A 89 1.96 15.86 4.31
C PRO A 89 0.80 15.37 5.19
N ASN A 90 1.04 14.32 5.96
CA ASN A 90 0.06 13.79 6.89
C ASN A 90 -0.30 14.81 7.95
N ARG A 91 -1.55 15.23 7.99
CA ARG A 91 -2.11 16.13 9.02
C ARG A 91 -3.64 16.13 8.98
N PRO A 92 -4.34 16.58 10.03
CA PRO A 92 -5.81 16.66 10.05
C PRO A 92 -6.40 17.42 8.86
N GLU A 93 -5.73 18.49 8.42
CA GLU A 93 -6.12 19.32 7.28
C GLU A 93 -6.20 18.54 5.97
N TYR A 94 -5.32 17.55 5.77
CA TYR A 94 -5.32 16.70 4.58
C TYR A 94 -6.68 16.02 4.37
N PHE A 95 -7.21 15.41 5.43
CA PHE A 95 -8.50 14.74 5.40
C PHE A 95 -9.66 15.72 5.24
N ALA A 96 -9.65 16.84 5.98
CA ALA A 96 -10.68 17.87 5.88
C ALA A 96 -10.77 18.47 4.46
N THR A 97 -9.62 18.67 3.80
CA THR A 97 -9.52 19.19 2.43
C THR A 97 -10.19 18.26 1.44
N TRP A 98 -9.73 17.00 1.33
CA TRP A 98 -10.34 16.12 0.32
C TRP A 98 -11.79 15.74 0.65
N LEU A 99 -12.16 15.67 1.93
CA LEU A 99 -13.54 15.46 2.33
C LEU A 99 -14.46 16.59 1.85
N GLY A 100 -14.04 17.86 2.02
CA GLY A 100 -14.79 19.02 1.56
C GLY A 100 -14.89 19.12 0.04
N LEU A 101 -13.80 18.82 -0.67
CA LEU A 101 -13.78 18.81 -2.14
C LEU A 101 -14.66 17.72 -2.72
N THR A 102 -14.65 16.52 -2.14
CA THR A 102 -15.51 15.42 -2.58
C THR A 102 -16.98 15.69 -2.31
N ARG A 103 -17.34 16.48 -1.27
CA ARG A 103 -18.70 16.97 -1.04
C ARG A 103 -19.16 17.91 -2.15
N ALA A 104 -18.27 18.74 -2.70
CA ALA A 104 -18.55 19.58 -3.85
C ALA A 104 -18.63 18.79 -5.18
N GLY A 105 -18.41 17.48 -5.16
CA GLY A 105 -18.44 16.60 -6.32
C GLY A 105 -17.11 16.49 -7.07
N ALA A 106 -16.04 17.10 -6.58
CA ALA A 106 -14.72 16.94 -7.18
C ALA A 106 -14.14 15.56 -6.91
N ALA A 107 -13.35 15.06 -7.85
CA ALA A 107 -12.43 13.95 -7.62
C ALA A 107 -11.08 14.50 -7.16
N VAL A 108 -10.55 14.03 -6.02
CA VAL A 108 -9.28 14.52 -5.49
C VAL A 108 -8.13 13.55 -5.80
N ALA A 109 -7.10 14.05 -6.49
CA ALA A 109 -5.91 13.28 -6.81
C ALA A 109 -4.88 13.43 -5.69
N LEU A 110 -4.63 12.34 -4.96
CA LEU A 110 -3.74 12.32 -3.80
C LEU A 110 -2.30 12.10 -4.26
N LEU A 111 -1.53 13.19 -4.41
CA LEU A 111 -0.16 13.16 -4.91
C LEU A 111 0.82 12.65 -3.85
N ASN A 112 1.76 11.81 -4.30
CA ASN A 112 2.85 11.34 -3.44
C ASN A 112 3.84 12.47 -3.16
N THR A 113 4.05 12.76 -1.88
CA THR A 113 4.90 13.85 -1.38
C THR A 113 6.40 13.67 -1.64
N ASN A 114 6.83 12.49 -2.08
CA ASN A 114 8.23 12.24 -2.44
C ASN A 114 8.53 12.49 -3.94
N LEU A 115 7.52 12.87 -4.74
CA LEU A 115 7.72 13.11 -6.17
C LEU A 115 8.20 14.54 -6.42
N THR A 116 9.09 14.68 -7.41
CA THR A 116 9.61 15.95 -7.91
C THR A 116 9.74 15.90 -9.43
N GLY A 117 10.02 17.03 -10.07
CA GLY A 117 10.37 17.12 -11.49
C GLY A 117 9.37 16.44 -12.43
N ALA A 118 9.88 15.69 -13.39
CA ALA A 118 9.08 15.02 -14.43
C ALA A 118 8.08 14.00 -13.87
N SER A 119 8.41 13.31 -12.78
CA SER A 119 7.54 12.31 -12.16
C SER A 119 6.32 12.96 -11.50
N LEU A 120 6.50 14.10 -10.82
CA LEU A 120 5.40 14.87 -10.25
C LEU A 120 4.52 15.47 -11.36
N ALA A 121 5.14 16.07 -12.38
CA ALA A 121 4.45 16.61 -13.54
C ALA A 121 3.57 15.55 -14.23
N TYR A 122 4.13 14.36 -14.45
CA TYR A 122 3.39 13.24 -15.03
C TYR A 122 2.14 12.87 -14.22
N CYS A 123 2.26 12.76 -12.89
CA CYS A 123 1.13 12.43 -12.04
C CYS A 123 0.03 13.51 -12.08
N ILE A 124 0.41 14.80 -12.12
CA ILE A 124 -0.52 15.90 -12.25
C ILE A 124 -1.22 15.85 -13.63
N ASP A 125 -0.44 15.73 -14.70
CA ASP A 125 -0.98 15.74 -16.07
C ASP A 125 -1.87 14.54 -16.38
N LEU A 126 -1.62 13.38 -15.75
CA LEU A 126 -2.40 12.16 -15.94
C LEU A 126 -3.89 12.33 -15.61
N VAL A 127 -4.21 13.19 -14.66
CA VAL A 127 -5.59 13.46 -14.20
C VAL A 127 -6.08 14.85 -14.60
N ALA A 128 -5.22 15.67 -15.21
CA ALA A 128 -5.52 17.02 -15.71
C ALA A 128 -6.35 17.86 -14.72
N PRO A 129 -5.84 18.16 -13.51
CA PRO A 129 -6.63 18.80 -12.48
C PRO A 129 -6.89 20.27 -12.81
N LYS A 130 -8.08 20.77 -12.46
CA LYS A 130 -8.45 22.19 -12.57
C LYS A 130 -7.66 23.06 -11.57
N HIS A 131 -7.42 22.51 -10.38
CA HIS A 131 -6.64 23.15 -9.33
C HIS A 131 -5.63 22.19 -8.73
N VAL A 132 -4.50 22.74 -8.26
CA VAL A 132 -3.52 22.06 -7.41
C VAL A 132 -3.52 22.77 -6.06
N ILE A 133 -3.74 22.04 -4.98
CA ILE A 133 -3.57 22.51 -3.60
C ILE A 133 -2.31 21.86 -3.06
N ALA A 134 -1.35 22.67 -2.65
CA ALA A 134 -0.10 22.18 -2.10
C ALA A 134 0.21 22.84 -0.76
N ALA A 135 0.78 22.08 0.17
CA ALA A 135 1.39 22.67 1.34
C ALA A 135 2.68 23.44 0.97
N ALA A 136 2.95 24.54 1.66
CA ALA A 136 4.04 25.46 1.32
C ALA A 136 5.41 24.78 1.28
N GLU A 137 5.64 23.77 2.10
CA GLU A 137 6.86 22.98 2.13
C GLU A 137 7.13 22.22 0.81
N PHE A 138 6.11 22.01 -0.04
CA PHE A 138 6.26 21.37 -1.36
C PHE A 138 6.33 22.38 -2.52
N ALA A 139 6.39 23.67 -2.27
CA ALA A 139 6.57 24.67 -3.33
C ALA A 139 7.83 24.40 -4.19
N PRO A 140 9.00 24.01 -3.64
CA PRO A 140 10.14 23.62 -4.45
C PRO A 140 9.89 22.41 -5.35
N ALA A 141 9.16 21.42 -4.87
CA ALA A 141 8.79 20.23 -5.66
C ALA A 141 7.88 20.61 -6.84
N LEU A 142 6.89 21.49 -6.60
CA LEU A 142 6.02 22.01 -7.66
C LEU A 142 6.81 22.81 -8.70
N ALA A 143 7.67 23.73 -8.25
CA ALA A 143 8.51 24.53 -9.14
C ALA A 143 9.39 23.64 -10.03
N SER A 144 9.96 22.56 -9.47
CA SER A 144 10.75 21.59 -10.25
C SER A 144 9.94 20.84 -11.32
N ALA A 145 8.63 20.76 -11.15
CA ALA A 145 7.74 20.07 -12.08
C ALA A 145 7.21 20.97 -13.21
N GLU A 146 7.22 22.31 -13.04
CA GLU A 146 6.55 23.24 -13.95
C GLU A 146 7.03 23.11 -15.42
N SER A 147 8.33 22.98 -15.65
CA SER A 147 8.90 22.86 -17.00
C SER A 147 8.50 21.57 -17.74
N PHE A 148 8.03 20.56 -17.03
CA PHE A 148 7.60 19.28 -17.57
C PHE A 148 6.09 19.16 -17.75
N ARG A 149 5.30 20.09 -17.16
CA ARG A 149 3.83 20.03 -17.20
C ARG A 149 3.27 20.36 -18.57
N LYS A 150 2.26 19.61 -18.96
CA LYS A 150 1.52 19.77 -20.23
C LYS A 150 0.15 20.39 -20.05
N THR A 151 -0.41 20.30 -18.83
CA THR A 151 -1.74 20.81 -18.49
C THR A 151 -1.62 22.05 -17.60
N PHE A 152 -2.55 23.01 -17.81
CA PHE A 152 -2.66 24.17 -16.93
C PHE A 152 -3.58 23.85 -15.76
N SER A 153 -3.20 24.25 -14.56
CA SER A 153 -4.07 24.27 -13.39
C SER A 153 -3.70 25.44 -12.48
N ARG A 154 -4.71 26.00 -11.80
CA ARG A 154 -4.48 27.06 -10.82
C ARG A 154 -3.90 26.46 -9.54
N THR A 155 -2.76 26.95 -9.11
CA THR A 155 -2.11 26.48 -7.88
C THR A 155 -2.53 27.34 -6.68
N TRP A 156 -2.79 26.67 -5.55
CA TRP A 156 -3.10 27.24 -4.25
C TRP A 156 -2.12 26.69 -3.21
N VAL A 157 -1.68 27.52 -2.29
CA VAL A 157 -0.74 27.15 -1.25
C VAL A 157 -1.40 27.18 0.12
N HIS A 158 -1.20 26.13 0.90
CA HIS A 158 -1.59 26.02 2.31
C HIS A 158 -0.37 26.25 3.20
N ASP A 159 -0.37 27.30 4.04
CA ASP A 159 0.81 27.72 4.80
C ASP A 159 0.56 27.94 6.30
N THR A 160 -0.59 27.52 6.82
CA THR A 160 -0.95 27.73 8.24
C THR A 160 0.08 27.11 9.20
N TRP A 161 0.72 26.00 8.84
CA TRP A 161 1.67 25.29 9.70
C TRP A 161 3.02 26.00 9.84
N ASN A 162 3.36 26.86 8.91
CA ASN A 162 4.56 27.70 8.94
C ASN A 162 4.25 29.12 9.42
N GLN A 163 3.07 29.39 9.99
CA GLN A 163 2.63 30.69 10.52
C GLN A 163 2.75 31.85 9.51
N GLY A 164 2.61 31.55 8.21
CA GLY A 164 2.73 32.55 7.15
C GLY A 164 4.16 33.05 6.89
N THR A 165 5.17 32.41 7.49
CA THR A 165 6.57 32.84 7.40
C THR A 165 7.33 32.15 6.25
N SER A 166 6.67 31.27 5.47
CA SER A 166 7.34 30.60 4.36
C SER A 166 7.61 31.59 3.22
N PRO A 167 8.88 31.83 2.85
CA PRO A 167 9.22 32.68 1.69
C PRO A 167 8.81 32.04 0.36
N HIS A 168 8.23 30.84 0.38
CA HIS A 168 8.03 29.98 -0.79
C HIS A 168 6.59 29.92 -1.30
N ALA A 169 5.69 30.80 -0.87
CA ALA A 169 4.34 30.87 -1.45
C ALA A 169 4.33 31.20 -2.97
N GLY A 170 5.49 31.50 -3.55
CA GLY A 170 5.72 31.59 -5.00
C GLY A 170 4.74 32.52 -5.76
N GLY A 171 4.12 33.48 -5.07
CA GLY A 171 3.09 34.34 -5.64
C GLY A 171 1.71 33.65 -5.81
N HIS A 172 1.56 32.42 -5.36
CA HIS A 172 0.29 31.70 -5.41
C HIS A 172 -0.67 32.17 -4.30
N PRO A 173 -1.99 32.21 -4.55
CA PRO A 173 -2.98 32.55 -3.53
C PRO A 173 -2.97 31.50 -2.40
N ARG A 174 -3.19 31.98 -1.17
CA ARG A 174 -3.27 31.13 0.02
C ARG A 174 -4.68 30.57 0.17
N ILE A 175 -4.77 29.23 0.23
CA ILE A 175 -6.06 28.55 0.39
C ILE A 175 -6.54 28.61 1.84
N ASP A 176 -5.64 28.55 2.81
CA ASP A 176 -5.97 28.66 4.22
C ASP A 176 -6.67 30.01 4.54
N ASP A 177 -6.18 31.13 4.01
CA ASP A 177 -6.84 32.44 4.16
C ASP A 177 -8.23 32.46 3.49
N ALA A 178 -8.31 31.93 2.25
CA ALA A 178 -9.56 31.87 1.51
C ALA A 178 -10.61 30.99 2.20
N VAL A 179 -10.20 29.86 2.79
CA VAL A 179 -11.09 28.93 3.50
C VAL A 179 -11.47 29.48 4.88
N ALA A 180 -10.53 30.12 5.61
CA ALA A 180 -10.81 30.69 6.93
C ALA A 180 -11.88 31.80 6.88
N ALA A 181 -11.97 32.53 5.78
CA ALA A 181 -12.98 33.58 5.58
C ALA A 181 -14.42 33.05 5.34
N LEU A 182 -14.58 31.74 5.13
CA LEU A 182 -15.86 31.13 4.80
C LEU A 182 -16.54 30.55 6.04
N ASP A 183 -17.88 30.52 6.01
CA ASP A 183 -18.69 29.91 7.06
C ASP A 183 -18.50 28.38 7.10
N GLY A 184 -18.36 27.79 8.29
CA GLY A 184 -18.27 26.34 8.55
C GLY A 184 -19.63 25.67 8.84
N GLY A 185 -20.71 26.44 8.90
CA GLY A 185 -22.05 25.94 9.17
C GLY A 185 -22.58 24.98 8.09
N PRO A 186 -23.72 24.34 8.32
CA PRO A 186 -24.34 23.44 7.34
C PRO A 186 -24.57 24.11 5.98
N LEU A 187 -24.46 23.31 4.90
CA LEU A 187 -24.80 23.76 3.55
C LEU A 187 -26.24 23.34 3.23
N ALA A 188 -26.94 24.20 2.49
CA ALA A 188 -28.25 23.82 1.99
C ALA A 188 -28.11 22.73 0.91
N ALA A 189 -29.01 21.77 0.90
CA ALA A 189 -28.97 20.68 -0.08
C ALA A 189 -29.05 21.17 -1.53
N ALA A 190 -29.73 22.32 -1.75
CA ALA A 190 -29.85 22.97 -3.06
C ALA A 190 -28.52 23.52 -3.58
N ASP A 191 -27.55 23.82 -2.70
CA ASP A 191 -26.24 24.37 -3.07
C ASP A 191 -25.24 23.26 -3.42
N LEU A 192 -25.59 21.99 -3.18
CA LEU A 192 -24.71 20.84 -3.38
C LEU A 192 -25.12 20.03 -4.61
N PRO A 193 -24.14 19.48 -5.33
CA PRO A 193 -24.45 18.55 -6.42
C PRO A 193 -25.08 17.26 -5.86
N ALA A 194 -26.00 16.67 -6.62
CA ALA A 194 -26.53 15.36 -6.29
C ALA A 194 -25.41 14.30 -6.47
N LEU A 195 -24.98 13.72 -5.36
CA LEU A 195 -23.93 12.69 -5.32
C LEU A 195 -24.52 11.33 -5.02
N THR A 196 -23.85 10.32 -5.54
CA THR A 196 -24.12 8.91 -5.24
C THR A 196 -22.83 8.17 -4.98
N ILE A 197 -22.94 6.97 -4.47
CA ILE A 197 -21.78 6.07 -4.26
C ILE A 197 -21.04 5.72 -5.57
N GLU A 198 -21.66 5.91 -6.72
CA GLU A 198 -21.05 5.65 -8.04
C GLU A 198 -20.13 6.79 -8.51
N ASP A 199 -20.29 7.98 -7.94
CA ASP A 199 -19.49 9.14 -8.33
C ASP A 199 -18.04 8.98 -7.88
N LYS A 200 -17.12 9.41 -8.73
CA LYS A 200 -15.69 9.39 -8.44
C LYS A 200 -15.36 10.36 -7.30
N ALA A 201 -14.57 9.90 -6.35
CA ALA A 201 -14.16 10.70 -5.19
C ALA A 201 -12.67 10.96 -5.15
N LEU A 202 -11.84 9.93 -5.38
CA LEU A 202 -10.39 10.07 -5.33
C LEU A 202 -9.70 9.43 -6.54
N PHE A 203 -8.50 9.92 -6.82
CA PHE A 203 -7.46 9.19 -7.54
C PHE A 203 -6.33 8.86 -6.57
N ILE A 204 -5.99 7.57 -6.45
CA ILE A 204 -4.86 7.10 -5.65
C ILE A 204 -3.83 6.48 -6.58
N TYR A 205 -2.59 6.98 -6.50
CA TYR A 205 -1.53 6.51 -7.37
C TYR A 205 -0.91 5.22 -6.84
N THR A 206 -0.77 4.24 -7.73
CA THR A 206 -0.13 2.95 -7.46
C THR A 206 1.14 2.82 -8.30
N SER A 207 2.16 2.16 -7.76
CA SER A 207 3.37 1.84 -8.52
C SER A 207 3.03 0.83 -9.61
N GLY A 208 3.18 1.22 -10.86
CA GLY A 208 3.02 0.29 -11.98
C GLY A 208 4.23 -0.64 -12.14
N THR A 209 4.00 -1.88 -12.56
CA THR A 209 5.06 -2.81 -12.99
C THR A 209 5.86 -2.29 -14.20
N THR A 210 5.35 -1.26 -14.88
CA THR A 210 5.93 -0.63 -16.08
C THR A 210 6.70 0.67 -15.78
N GLY A 211 6.91 1.03 -14.52
CA GLY A 211 7.74 2.14 -14.07
C GLY A 211 7.01 3.43 -13.71
N MET A 212 6.03 3.88 -14.49
CA MET A 212 5.31 5.14 -14.18
C MET A 212 4.06 4.88 -13.31
N PRO A 213 3.74 5.77 -12.34
CA PRO A 213 2.58 5.63 -11.48
C PRO A 213 1.26 5.60 -12.28
N LYS A 214 0.30 4.80 -11.81
CA LYS A 214 -1.05 4.70 -12.37
C LYS A 214 -2.05 5.28 -11.38
N ALA A 215 -2.98 6.11 -11.86
CA ALA A 215 -4.03 6.69 -11.04
C ALA A 215 -5.25 5.75 -10.98
N ALA A 216 -5.43 5.05 -9.86
CA ALA A 216 -6.59 4.18 -9.62
C ALA A 216 -7.84 5.03 -9.33
N ASN A 217 -8.95 4.68 -9.96
CA ASN A 217 -10.25 5.31 -9.72
C ASN A 217 -10.85 4.81 -8.40
N ILE A 218 -11.19 5.73 -7.50
CA ILE A 218 -11.87 5.43 -6.24
C ILE A 218 -13.19 6.22 -6.23
N ASN A 219 -14.31 5.53 -6.34
CA ASN A 219 -15.62 6.12 -6.18
C ASN A 219 -16.04 6.18 -4.69
N HIS A 220 -17.15 6.87 -4.40
CA HIS A 220 -17.65 6.94 -3.03
C HIS A 220 -18.00 5.57 -2.46
N TYR A 221 -18.43 4.61 -3.29
CA TYR A 221 -18.66 3.24 -2.84
C TYR A 221 -17.39 2.61 -2.25
N ARG A 222 -16.25 2.71 -2.94
CA ARG A 222 -14.98 2.16 -2.43
C ARG A 222 -14.51 2.87 -1.17
N LEU A 223 -14.71 4.19 -1.06
CA LEU A 223 -14.43 4.94 0.18
C LEU A 223 -15.27 4.43 1.34
N MET A 224 -16.59 4.29 1.14
CA MET A 224 -17.52 3.80 2.14
C MET A 224 -17.18 2.34 2.52
N LEU A 225 -16.88 1.50 1.52
CA LEU A 225 -16.51 0.11 1.76
C LEU A 225 -15.20 0.00 2.55
N ALA A 226 -14.21 0.84 2.27
CA ALA A 226 -12.97 0.87 3.03
C ALA A 226 -13.22 1.32 4.49
N ALA A 227 -13.97 2.41 4.70
CA ALA A 227 -14.25 2.91 6.03
C ALA A 227 -15.10 1.94 6.86
N PHE A 228 -16.30 1.58 6.40
CA PHE A 228 -17.23 0.70 7.11
C PHE A 228 -16.77 -0.76 7.13
N GLY A 229 -16.19 -1.23 6.02
CA GLY A 229 -15.68 -2.59 5.92
C GLY A 229 -14.56 -2.84 6.92
N PHE A 230 -13.54 -1.98 6.95
CA PHE A 230 -12.44 -2.14 7.92
C PHE A 230 -12.85 -1.84 9.35
N ALA A 231 -13.82 -0.96 9.59
CA ALA A 231 -14.42 -0.83 10.92
C ALA A 231 -15.03 -2.17 11.40
N GLY A 232 -15.74 -2.86 10.49
CA GLY A 232 -16.25 -4.21 10.74
C GLY A 232 -15.14 -5.25 10.91
N VAL A 233 -14.12 -5.24 10.06
CA VAL A 233 -12.97 -6.16 10.08
C VAL A 233 -12.20 -6.02 11.39
N MET A 234 -11.79 -4.83 11.78
CA MET A 234 -11.02 -4.54 13.00
C MET A 234 -11.90 -4.57 14.28
N GLY A 235 -13.20 -4.46 14.14
CA GLY A 235 -14.10 -4.30 15.28
C GLY A 235 -13.77 -3.06 16.08
N THR A 236 -13.67 -1.92 15.38
CA THR A 236 -13.40 -0.63 15.99
C THR A 236 -14.52 -0.21 16.94
N ARG A 237 -14.21 0.59 17.94
CA ARG A 237 -15.09 1.00 19.04
C ARG A 237 -15.02 2.51 19.23
N PRO A 238 -16.02 3.12 19.92
CA PRO A 238 -16.02 4.55 20.15
C PRO A 238 -14.89 5.08 21.04
N ASP A 239 -14.25 4.23 21.81
CA ASP A 239 -13.11 4.54 22.70
C ASP A 239 -11.75 4.21 22.06
N ASP A 240 -11.75 3.70 20.83
CA ASP A 240 -10.50 3.43 20.12
C ASP A 240 -9.81 4.70 19.66
N ARG A 241 -8.48 4.65 19.70
CA ARG A 241 -7.60 5.62 19.06
C ARG A 241 -6.60 4.90 18.18
N MET A 242 -6.64 5.25 16.90
CA MET A 242 -5.70 4.73 15.89
C MET A 242 -4.43 5.55 15.90
N TYR A 243 -3.28 4.89 15.96
CA TYR A 243 -2.00 5.48 15.58
C TYR A 243 -1.79 5.29 14.09
N ASP A 244 -1.75 6.40 13.34
CA ASP A 244 -1.54 6.44 11.90
C ASP A 244 -0.31 7.27 11.53
N CYS A 245 0.74 6.60 11.08
CA CYS A 245 1.97 7.19 10.59
C CYS A 245 2.23 6.85 9.11
N LEU A 246 1.25 6.21 8.46
CA LEU A 246 1.35 5.84 7.05
C LEU A 246 0.99 7.02 6.15
N PRO A 247 1.58 7.10 4.93
CA PRO A 247 1.28 8.19 4.03
C PRO A 247 -0.22 8.28 3.69
N MET A 248 -0.82 9.44 3.93
CA MET A 248 -2.25 9.68 3.69
C MET A 248 -2.62 9.75 2.21
N TYR A 249 -1.65 9.85 1.30
CA TYR A 249 -1.90 9.73 -0.14
C TYR A 249 -2.08 8.28 -0.62
N HIS A 250 -1.98 7.29 0.29
CA HIS A 250 -2.30 5.88 0.03
C HIS A 250 -3.59 5.45 0.72
N THR A 251 -4.24 4.42 0.14
CA THR A 251 -5.50 3.89 0.66
C THR A 251 -5.44 3.52 2.14
N VAL A 252 -4.34 2.89 2.59
CA VAL A 252 -4.23 2.36 3.96
C VAL A 252 -4.17 3.49 4.99
N GLY A 253 -3.26 4.47 4.82
CA GLY A 253 -3.16 5.62 5.72
C GLY A 253 -4.31 6.61 5.53
N GLY A 254 -4.59 7.03 4.29
CA GLY A 254 -5.53 8.12 4.01
C GLY A 254 -7.01 7.77 4.09
N VAL A 255 -7.38 6.49 3.93
CA VAL A 255 -8.78 6.07 3.89
C VAL A 255 -9.12 5.03 4.96
N VAL A 256 -8.32 3.95 5.05
CA VAL A 256 -8.62 2.83 5.95
C VAL A 256 -8.40 3.22 7.40
N ALA A 257 -7.20 3.69 7.78
CA ALA A 257 -6.87 4.01 9.17
C ALA A 257 -7.82 5.08 9.74
N ILE A 258 -8.06 6.12 8.96
CA ILE A 258 -8.93 7.23 9.39
C ILE A 258 -10.40 6.80 9.37
N GLY A 259 -10.88 6.34 8.21
CA GLY A 259 -12.30 6.03 8.03
C GLY A 259 -12.80 4.96 8.98
N ALA A 260 -12.09 3.84 9.10
CA ALA A 260 -12.50 2.74 9.95
C ALA A 260 -12.63 3.12 11.44
N THR A 261 -11.83 4.06 11.90
CA THR A 261 -11.87 4.51 13.30
C THR A 261 -12.96 5.56 13.51
N LEU A 262 -13.09 6.54 12.61
CA LEU A 262 -14.10 7.60 12.73
C LEU A 262 -15.53 7.07 12.65
N ILE A 263 -15.81 6.09 11.78
CA ILE A 263 -17.16 5.53 11.58
C ILE A 263 -17.80 5.05 12.88
N THR A 264 -17.02 4.61 13.83
CA THR A 264 -17.50 4.12 15.13
C THR A 264 -17.43 5.16 16.24
N GLY A 265 -16.98 6.38 15.96
CA GLY A 265 -16.85 7.45 16.94
C GLY A 265 -15.52 7.43 17.70
N GLY A 266 -14.51 6.72 17.20
CA GLY A 266 -13.15 6.73 17.72
C GLY A 266 -12.37 7.97 17.27
N SER A 267 -11.06 8.01 17.55
CA SER A 267 -10.17 9.10 17.14
C SER A 267 -8.90 8.56 16.48
N VAL A 268 -8.24 9.40 15.69
CA VAL A 268 -6.99 9.05 15.01
C VAL A 268 -5.90 10.03 15.42
N PHE A 269 -4.77 9.53 15.90
CA PHE A 269 -3.55 10.30 16.06
C PHE A 269 -2.72 10.14 14.79
N ILE A 270 -2.54 11.24 14.07
CA ILE A 270 -1.85 11.31 12.80
C ILE A 270 -0.43 11.80 13.05
N ARG A 271 0.56 10.97 12.70
CA ARG A 271 1.96 11.36 12.70
C ARG A 271 2.38 11.74 11.29
N GLU A 272 3.08 12.85 11.12
CA GLU A 272 3.51 13.34 9.81
C GLU A 272 4.42 12.32 9.09
N LYS A 273 5.38 11.74 9.84
CA LYS A 273 6.28 10.68 9.36
C LYS A 273 6.51 9.65 10.45
N PHE A 274 6.68 8.41 10.06
CA PHE A 274 7.11 7.36 10.97
C PHE A 274 8.48 7.66 11.58
N SER A 275 8.59 7.46 12.89
CA SER A 275 9.84 7.59 13.64
C SER A 275 9.94 6.43 14.64
N VAL A 276 10.93 5.59 14.48
CA VAL A 276 11.20 4.47 15.41
C VAL A 276 11.44 5.01 16.83
N ARG A 277 12.16 6.14 16.95
CA ARG A 277 12.50 6.74 18.23
C ARG A 277 11.28 7.23 19.01
N GLU A 278 10.32 7.85 18.30
CA GLU A 278 9.17 8.51 18.90
C GLU A 278 7.93 7.61 18.99
N PHE A 279 7.95 6.45 18.32
CA PHE A 279 6.79 5.58 18.18
C PHE A 279 6.13 5.22 19.52
N TRP A 280 6.90 4.75 20.49
CA TRP A 280 6.35 4.32 21.78
C TRP A 280 5.91 5.48 22.65
N ASP A 281 6.58 6.62 22.56
CA ASP A 281 6.17 7.85 23.25
C ASP A 281 4.85 8.38 22.68
N ASP A 282 4.69 8.38 21.37
CA ASP A 282 3.45 8.76 20.71
C ASP A 282 2.29 7.82 21.06
N VAL A 283 2.51 6.51 20.92
CA VAL A 283 1.48 5.48 21.16
C VAL A 283 1.00 5.51 22.60
N VAL A 284 1.91 5.60 23.56
CA VAL A 284 1.58 5.65 25.00
C VAL A 284 1.06 7.01 25.41
N GLY A 285 1.71 8.10 24.95
CA GLY A 285 1.34 9.47 25.30
C GLY A 285 -0.05 9.87 24.79
N ASN A 286 -0.48 9.28 23.70
CA ASN A 286 -1.81 9.52 23.13
C ASN A 286 -2.82 8.40 23.41
N ASP A 287 -2.53 7.46 24.31
CA ASP A 287 -3.43 6.34 24.66
C ASP A 287 -3.95 5.57 23.42
N CYS A 288 -3.09 5.32 22.42
CA CYS A 288 -3.50 4.61 21.22
C CYS A 288 -3.82 3.14 21.52
N THR A 289 -4.93 2.67 20.95
CA THR A 289 -5.44 1.29 21.12
C THR A 289 -5.35 0.46 19.86
N LEU A 290 -5.18 1.14 18.72
CA LEU A 290 -5.03 0.54 17.39
C LEU A 290 -3.75 1.08 16.74
N PHE A 291 -3.10 0.24 15.95
CA PHE A 291 -1.93 0.61 15.14
C PHE A 291 -2.13 0.15 13.69
N GLN A 292 -2.05 1.07 12.75
CA GLN A 292 -2.05 0.75 11.33
C GLN A 292 -0.61 0.60 10.85
N TYR A 293 -0.22 -0.61 10.40
CA TYR A 293 1.16 -0.89 10.02
C TYR A 293 1.33 -1.29 8.55
N ILE A 294 2.56 -1.23 8.10
CA ILE A 294 3.15 -1.99 7.00
C ILE A 294 4.26 -2.85 7.61
N GLY A 295 4.47 -4.08 7.12
CA GLY A 295 5.38 -5.05 7.71
C GLY A 295 6.78 -4.54 7.99
N GLU A 296 7.33 -3.66 7.12
CA GLU A 296 8.63 -3.04 7.34
C GLU A 296 8.69 -2.16 8.60
N LEU A 297 7.62 -1.48 8.97
CA LEU A 297 7.59 -0.71 10.23
C LEU A 297 7.73 -1.63 11.45
N CYS A 298 7.08 -2.79 11.40
CA CYS A 298 7.19 -3.80 12.45
C CYS A 298 8.63 -4.33 12.56
N ARG A 299 9.32 -4.50 11.43
CA ARG A 299 10.73 -4.91 11.40
C ARG A 299 11.62 -3.84 12.01
N TYR A 300 11.47 -2.58 11.59
CA TYR A 300 12.27 -1.47 12.15
C TYR A 300 12.09 -1.34 13.66
N LEU A 301 10.86 -1.45 14.17
CA LEU A 301 10.60 -1.43 15.61
C LEU A 301 11.24 -2.62 16.32
N LEU A 302 11.22 -3.82 15.69
CA LEU A 302 11.79 -5.04 16.26
C LEU A 302 13.33 -4.99 16.35
N GLU A 303 13.97 -4.35 15.38
CA GLU A 303 15.44 -4.21 15.32
C GLU A 303 15.96 -3.04 16.14
N ALA A 304 15.09 -2.11 16.52
CA ALA A 304 15.47 -0.99 17.37
C ALA A 304 15.86 -1.43 18.80
N PRO A 305 16.72 -0.67 19.49
CA PRO A 305 16.98 -0.87 20.90
C PRO A 305 15.71 -0.89 21.74
N GLU A 306 15.74 -1.57 22.89
CA GLU A 306 14.59 -1.60 23.81
C GLU A 306 14.22 -0.17 24.26
N HIS A 307 12.90 0.10 24.28
CA HIS A 307 12.34 1.35 24.73
C HIS A 307 11.60 1.18 26.04
N VAL A 308 11.82 2.07 27.00
CA VAL A 308 11.27 1.98 28.38
C VAL A 308 9.73 1.90 28.39
N ARG A 309 9.05 2.42 27.37
CA ARG A 309 7.58 2.44 27.26
C ARG A 309 7.02 1.38 26.31
N GLU A 310 7.85 0.53 25.66
CA GLU A 310 7.40 -0.39 24.61
C GLU A 310 6.37 -1.44 25.07
N ARG A 311 6.20 -1.61 26.38
CA ARG A 311 5.16 -2.48 27.00
C ARG A 311 4.13 -1.72 27.84
N ALA A 312 4.25 -0.38 27.91
CA ALA A 312 3.31 0.46 28.68
C ALA A 312 2.09 0.90 27.84
N HIS A 313 2.01 0.45 26.58
CA HIS A 313 0.94 0.82 25.65
C HIS A 313 -0.38 0.08 25.93
N ARG A 314 -1.46 0.59 25.34
CA ARG A 314 -2.81 0.01 25.38
C ARG A 314 -3.26 -0.57 24.03
N LEU A 315 -2.33 -0.84 23.12
CA LEU A 315 -2.63 -1.43 21.81
C LEU A 315 -3.32 -2.78 21.99
N ARG A 316 -4.54 -2.90 21.49
CA ARG A 316 -5.31 -4.15 21.48
C ARG A 316 -5.27 -4.85 20.13
N LEU A 317 -4.94 -4.11 19.07
CA LEU A 317 -4.90 -4.60 17.69
C LEU A 317 -3.88 -3.82 16.90
N ALA A 318 -3.01 -4.52 16.18
CA ALA A 318 -2.28 -4.00 15.05
C ALA A 318 -2.91 -4.55 13.76
N CYS A 319 -3.23 -3.66 12.79
CA CYS A 319 -3.84 -4.03 11.52
C CYS A 319 -2.94 -3.55 10.38
N GLY A 320 -2.64 -4.43 9.42
CA GLY A 320 -1.77 -4.03 8.31
C GLY A 320 -1.58 -5.11 7.28
N ASN A 321 -0.52 -4.96 6.50
CA ASN A 321 -0.15 -5.87 5.44
C ASN A 321 1.37 -5.97 5.27
N GLY A 322 1.82 -7.12 4.76
CA GLY A 322 3.22 -7.37 4.46
C GLY A 322 4.08 -7.74 5.68
N LEU A 323 3.46 -8.21 6.76
CA LEU A 323 4.20 -8.68 7.95
C LEU A 323 4.78 -10.06 7.68
N ARG A 324 6.10 -10.12 7.63
CA ARG A 324 6.85 -11.33 7.32
C ARG A 324 6.65 -12.42 8.38
N PRO A 325 6.64 -13.72 7.98
CA PRO A 325 6.43 -14.84 8.91
C PRO A 325 7.46 -14.93 10.03
N ASP A 326 8.72 -14.55 9.79
CA ASP A 326 9.82 -14.55 10.75
C ASP A 326 9.74 -13.36 11.72
N VAL A 327 9.25 -12.21 11.28
CA VAL A 327 9.08 -10.99 12.08
C VAL A 327 7.86 -11.10 13.00
N TRP A 328 6.77 -11.67 12.53
CA TRP A 328 5.47 -11.67 13.21
C TRP A 328 5.51 -12.21 14.66
N PRO A 329 5.98 -13.44 14.92
CA PRO A 329 5.99 -13.97 16.29
C PRO A 329 6.89 -13.16 17.22
N ARG A 330 8.04 -12.70 16.72
CA ARG A 330 9.02 -11.91 17.49
C ARG A 330 8.44 -10.54 17.85
N PHE A 331 7.80 -9.85 16.88
CA PHE A 331 7.14 -8.57 17.08
C PHE A 331 6.02 -8.69 18.11
N GLN A 332 5.15 -9.68 17.95
CA GLN A 332 4.03 -9.91 18.87
C GLN A 332 4.49 -10.22 20.29
N ALA A 333 5.55 -11.04 20.45
CA ALA A 333 6.09 -11.40 21.75
C ALA A 333 6.82 -10.24 22.44
N ARG A 334 7.70 -9.51 21.70
CA ARG A 334 8.46 -8.39 22.28
C ARG A 334 7.53 -7.31 22.80
N PHE A 335 6.59 -6.89 21.99
CA PHE A 335 5.70 -5.76 22.31
C PHE A 335 4.39 -6.18 22.98
N ALA A 336 4.16 -7.46 23.21
CA ALA A 336 2.95 -7.98 23.87
C ALA A 336 1.62 -7.51 23.22
N ILE A 337 1.60 -7.38 21.88
CA ILE A 337 0.40 -6.98 21.15
C ILE A 337 -0.58 -8.17 21.10
N PRO A 338 -1.80 -8.03 21.66
CA PRO A 338 -2.71 -9.17 21.81
C PRO A 338 -3.16 -9.79 20.49
N HIS A 339 -3.37 -8.94 19.47
CA HIS A 339 -3.88 -9.39 18.17
C HIS A 339 -3.24 -8.63 17.02
N ILE A 340 -2.83 -9.37 16.01
CA ILE A 340 -2.36 -8.85 14.73
C ILE A 340 -3.33 -9.34 13.65
N LEU A 341 -3.89 -8.40 12.89
CA LEU A 341 -4.78 -8.63 11.78
C LEU A 341 -4.06 -8.28 10.49
N GLU A 342 -3.67 -9.29 9.75
CA GLU A 342 -3.09 -9.14 8.42
C GLU A 342 -4.19 -9.13 7.36
N PHE A 343 -4.04 -8.32 6.31
CA PHE A 343 -4.93 -8.35 5.17
C PHE A 343 -4.17 -8.21 3.85
N TYR A 344 -4.80 -8.64 2.79
CA TYR A 344 -4.35 -8.38 1.42
C TYR A 344 -5.47 -7.68 0.66
N ALA A 345 -5.15 -6.57 0.03
CA ALA A 345 -6.04 -5.84 -0.87
C ALA A 345 -5.23 -5.03 -1.88
N ALA A 346 -5.76 -4.86 -3.09
CA ALA A 346 -5.23 -3.92 -4.07
C ALA A 346 -6.14 -2.69 -4.15
N THR A 347 -5.54 -1.50 -4.27
CA THR A 347 -6.26 -0.21 -4.32
C THR A 347 -7.34 -0.21 -5.42
N GLU A 348 -7.00 -0.71 -6.61
CA GLU A 348 -7.88 -0.82 -7.77
C GLU A 348 -8.64 -2.14 -7.85
N GLY A 349 -8.17 -3.17 -7.15
CA GLY A 349 -8.60 -4.54 -7.31
C GLY A 349 -9.85 -4.93 -6.51
N ASN A 350 -10.27 -6.17 -6.71
CA ASN A 350 -11.41 -6.80 -6.03
C ASN A 350 -11.03 -8.07 -5.26
N VAL A 351 -9.74 -8.40 -5.17
CA VAL A 351 -9.22 -9.48 -4.33
C VAL A 351 -8.97 -8.91 -2.94
N ASN A 352 -9.80 -9.30 -1.98
CA ASN A 352 -9.70 -8.86 -0.58
C ASN A 352 -9.64 -10.10 0.31
N LEU A 353 -8.58 -10.24 1.08
CA LEU A 353 -8.33 -11.36 1.98
C LEU A 353 -8.03 -10.84 3.38
N PHE A 354 -8.54 -11.50 4.42
CA PHE A 354 -8.37 -11.11 5.82
C PHE A 354 -7.95 -12.31 6.65
N ASN A 355 -6.92 -12.13 7.45
CA ASN A 355 -6.42 -13.11 8.41
C ASN A 355 -6.92 -12.76 9.81
N PHE A 356 -8.17 -13.12 10.09
CA PHE A 356 -8.81 -12.82 11.36
C PHE A 356 -8.26 -13.61 12.55
N ASP A 357 -7.62 -14.74 12.27
CA ASP A 357 -7.11 -15.66 13.29
C ASP A 357 -5.72 -15.27 13.79
N GLY A 358 -5.04 -14.35 13.08
CA GLY A 358 -3.66 -13.98 13.36
C GLY A 358 -2.68 -15.11 13.08
N ARG A 359 -2.90 -15.90 12.01
CA ARG A 359 -1.98 -16.99 11.61
C ARG A 359 -0.75 -16.43 10.93
N PRO A 360 0.45 -16.57 11.51
CA PRO A 360 1.66 -16.01 10.93
C PRO A 360 1.90 -16.45 9.48
N GLY A 361 2.26 -15.49 8.61
CA GLY A 361 2.56 -15.71 7.20
C GLY A 361 1.35 -15.79 6.27
N ALA A 362 0.13 -16.03 6.77
CA ALA A 362 -1.06 -15.99 5.95
C ALA A 362 -1.55 -14.55 5.75
N VAL A 363 -1.84 -14.16 4.50
CA VAL A 363 -2.42 -12.83 4.18
C VAL A 363 -3.95 -12.81 4.28
N GLY A 364 -4.56 -13.98 4.44
CA GLY A 364 -5.98 -14.10 4.69
C GLY A 364 -6.48 -15.53 4.54
N ARG A 365 -7.78 -15.70 4.75
CA ARG A 365 -8.45 -16.98 4.67
C ARG A 365 -9.81 -16.85 4.00
N VAL A 366 -10.21 -17.83 3.21
CA VAL A 366 -11.59 -18.00 2.71
C VAL A 366 -12.09 -19.37 3.15
N PRO A 367 -12.93 -19.46 4.19
CA PRO A 367 -13.53 -20.71 4.62
C PRO A 367 -14.35 -21.35 3.52
N TRP A 368 -14.37 -22.67 3.45
CA TRP A 368 -15.04 -23.43 2.40
C TRP A 368 -16.54 -23.07 2.22
N PHE A 369 -17.24 -22.76 3.31
CA PHE A 369 -18.67 -22.41 3.29
C PHE A 369 -18.96 -20.98 2.81
N LEU A 370 -17.92 -20.12 2.67
CA LEU A 370 -18.03 -18.74 2.15
C LEU A 370 -17.40 -18.58 0.75
N ARG A 371 -16.83 -19.62 0.16
CA ARG A 371 -16.17 -19.53 -1.16
C ARG A 371 -17.06 -18.96 -2.26
N HIS A 372 -18.37 -19.20 -2.18
CA HIS A 372 -19.34 -18.63 -3.12
C HIS A 372 -19.53 -17.11 -2.98
N ARG A 373 -19.14 -16.53 -1.84
CA ARG A 373 -19.20 -15.09 -1.56
C ARG A 373 -17.91 -14.37 -1.89
N PHE A 374 -16.80 -15.10 -1.97
CA PHE A 374 -15.48 -14.59 -2.27
C PHE A 374 -14.93 -15.34 -3.47
N PRO A 375 -15.29 -14.96 -4.70
CA PRO A 375 -14.85 -15.65 -5.90
C PRO A 375 -13.42 -15.24 -6.25
N ILE A 376 -12.50 -15.65 -5.38
CA ILE A 376 -11.06 -15.54 -5.56
C ILE A 376 -10.56 -16.91 -5.93
N LYS A 377 -9.72 -16.99 -6.95
CA LYS A 377 -9.10 -18.21 -7.45
C LYS A 377 -7.61 -18.02 -7.62
N ILE A 378 -6.87 -19.10 -7.53
CA ILE A 378 -5.48 -19.14 -7.96
C ILE A 378 -5.43 -19.93 -9.26
N VAL A 379 -4.90 -19.33 -10.31
CA VAL A 379 -4.69 -19.99 -11.61
C VAL A 379 -3.22 -20.32 -11.78
N ARG A 380 -2.94 -21.50 -12.36
CA ARG A 380 -1.59 -21.92 -12.71
C ARG A 380 -0.95 -20.88 -13.63
N PHE A 381 0.29 -20.55 -13.39
CA PHE A 381 0.96 -19.44 -14.03
C PHE A 381 2.33 -19.85 -14.57
N ASP A 382 2.61 -19.52 -15.81
CA ASP A 382 3.93 -19.68 -16.40
C ASP A 382 4.70 -18.36 -16.34
N ILE A 383 5.78 -18.34 -15.55
CA ILE A 383 6.62 -17.15 -15.32
C ILE A 383 7.38 -16.75 -16.58
N GLN A 384 7.74 -17.69 -17.44
CA GLN A 384 8.48 -17.42 -18.66
C GLN A 384 7.65 -16.63 -19.67
N SER A 385 6.42 -17.08 -19.94
CA SER A 385 5.49 -16.37 -20.84
C SER A 385 4.82 -15.16 -20.16
N GLY A 386 4.82 -15.09 -18.83
CA GLY A 386 4.09 -14.07 -18.07
C GLY A 386 2.56 -14.23 -18.15
N LEU A 387 2.07 -15.44 -18.44
CA LEU A 387 0.66 -15.71 -18.69
C LEU A 387 0.14 -16.89 -17.85
N PRO A 388 -1.17 -16.89 -17.50
CA PRO A 388 -1.83 -18.05 -16.96
C PRO A 388 -1.82 -19.24 -17.94
N ILE A 389 -1.60 -20.44 -17.40
CA ILE A 389 -1.64 -21.68 -18.18
C ILE A 389 -3.08 -22.00 -18.56
N ARG A 390 -3.31 -22.32 -19.85
CA ARG A 390 -4.60 -22.67 -20.39
C ARG A 390 -4.63 -24.12 -20.89
N ASN A 391 -5.76 -24.80 -20.67
CA ASN A 391 -6.02 -26.14 -21.18
C ASN A 391 -6.32 -26.13 -22.69
N ALA A 392 -6.50 -27.33 -23.28
CA ALA A 392 -6.78 -27.49 -24.71
C ALA A 392 -8.08 -26.82 -25.18
N LYS A 393 -9.00 -26.47 -24.27
CA LYS A 393 -10.24 -25.73 -24.57
C LYS A 393 -10.07 -24.22 -24.49
N GLY A 394 -8.88 -23.72 -24.16
CA GLY A 394 -8.57 -22.31 -24.03
C GLY A 394 -8.90 -21.69 -22.66
N PHE A 395 -9.37 -22.47 -21.67
CA PHE A 395 -9.66 -22.00 -20.31
C PHE A 395 -8.46 -22.14 -19.39
N CYS A 396 -8.34 -21.24 -18.41
CA CYS A 396 -7.27 -21.30 -17.43
C CYS A 396 -7.39 -22.54 -16.53
N GLU A 397 -6.25 -23.08 -16.13
CA GLU A 397 -6.18 -24.17 -15.17
C GLU A 397 -6.11 -23.60 -13.75
N GLN A 398 -7.02 -24.06 -12.88
CA GLN A 398 -6.97 -23.68 -11.46
C GLN A 398 -5.82 -24.43 -10.78
N ALA A 399 -5.04 -23.73 -9.94
CA ALA A 399 -3.99 -24.34 -9.13
C ALA A 399 -4.59 -25.28 -8.07
N ALA A 400 -3.90 -26.38 -7.81
CA ALA A 400 -4.24 -27.30 -6.73
C ALA A 400 -3.91 -26.68 -5.35
N PRO A 401 -4.52 -27.15 -4.25
CA PRO A 401 -4.12 -26.73 -2.91
C PRO A 401 -2.62 -26.96 -2.67
N GLY A 402 -1.90 -25.89 -2.29
CA GLY A 402 -0.46 -25.89 -2.11
C GLY A 402 0.34 -25.50 -3.35
N GLU A 403 -0.25 -25.50 -4.54
CA GLU A 403 0.40 -25.05 -5.78
C GLU A 403 0.40 -23.52 -5.87
N VAL A 404 1.49 -22.96 -6.40
CA VAL A 404 1.67 -21.50 -6.61
C VAL A 404 1.05 -21.10 -7.95
N GLY A 405 0.34 -19.98 -7.97
CA GLY A 405 -0.22 -19.40 -9.18
C GLY A 405 -0.64 -17.94 -8.98
N GLU A 406 -1.17 -17.31 -10.03
CA GLU A 406 -1.67 -15.94 -9.96
C GLU A 406 -3.03 -15.90 -9.25
N ALA A 407 -3.15 -15.04 -8.23
CA ALA A 407 -4.43 -14.77 -7.58
C ALA A 407 -5.29 -13.86 -8.46
N ILE A 408 -6.52 -14.28 -8.73
CA ILE A 408 -7.49 -13.54 -9.55
C ILE A 408 -8.83 -13.39 -8.83
N GLY A 409 -9.53 -12.27 -9.08
CA GLY A 409 -10.86 -12.00 -8.53
C GLY A 409 -11.90 -11.83 -9.62
N GLN A 410 -13.04 -12.51 -9.51
CA GLN A 410 -14.10 -12.44 -10.52
C GLN A 410 -14.67 -11.01 -10.58
N ILE A 411 -14.84 -10.50 -11.80
CA ILE A 411 -15.48 -9.19 -12.05
C ILE A 411 -16.95 -9.46 -12.40
N LEU A 412 -17.85 -8.96 -11.57
CA LEU A 412 -19.27 -9.05 -11.80
C LEU A 412 -19.83 -7.67 -12.13
N LYS A 413 -20.75 -7.63 -13.09
CA LYS A 413 -21.44 -6.40 -13.50
C LYS A 413 -22.69 -6.10 -12.65
N ASP A 414 -23.06 -7.01 -11.76
CA ASP A 414 -24.23 -6.88 -10.91
C ASP A 414 -24.03 -5.80 -9.83
N PRO A 415 -24.79 -4.72 -9.82
CA PRO A 415 -24.69 -3.65 -8.80
C PRO A 415 -24.87 -4.18 -7.37
N ALA A 416 -25.64 -5.24 -7.17
CA ALA A 416 -25.85 -5.86 -5.85
C ALA A 416 -24.59 -6.58 -5.33
N LYS A 417 -23.63 -6.86 -6.21
CA LYS A 417 -22.34 -7.50 -5.91
C LYS A 417 -21.17 -6.54 -6.15
N SER A 418 -21.32 -5.34 -5.70
CA SER A 418 -20.44 -4.20 -5.96
C SER A 418 -18.99 -4.38 -5.46
N ASN A 419 -18.76 -5.22 -4.44
CA ASN A 419 -17.42 -5.58 -3.97
C ASN A 419 -16.61 -6.42 -4.97
N MET A 420 -17.23 -6.89 -6.04
CA MET A 420 -16.62 -7.66 -7.12
C MET A 420 -16.43 -6.84 -8.40
N ARG A 421 -16.51 -5.51 -8.30
CA ARG A 421 -16.30 -4.59 -9.42
C ARG A 421 -14.83 -4.21 -9.54
N PHE A 422 -14.43 -3.87 -10.74
CA PHE A 422 -13.14 -3.27 -11.04
C PHE A 422 -13.37 -1.87 -11.59
N GLU A 423 -12.99 -0.85 -10.82
CA GLU A 423 -13.21 0.56 -11.18
C GLU A 423 -12.13 1.11 -12.13
N GLY A 424 -11.04 0.37 -12.31
CA GLY A 424 -9.97 0.68 -13.26
C GLY A 424 -9.09 1.86 -12.87
N TYR A 425 -8.34 2.29 -13.88
CA TYR A 425 -7.43 3.43 -13.80
C TYR A 425 -7.93 4.58 -14.66
N ALA A 426 -7.40 5.78 -14.44
CA ALA A 426 -7.64 6.93 -15.31
C ALA A 426 -7.22 6.64 -16.77
N ASN A 427 -6.15 5.91 -16.97
CA ASN A 427 -5.72 5.43 -18.29
C ASN A 427 -6.46 4.12 -18.66
N VAL A 428 -7.37 4.20 -19.64
CA VAL A 428 -8.20 3.07 -20.10
C VAL A 428 -7.38 1.92 -20.68
N ALA A 429 -6.25 2.20 -21.33
CA ALA A 429 -5.39 1.16 -21.93
C ALA A 429 -4.79 0.21 -20.86
N GLU A 430 -4.55 0.71 -19.65
CA GLU A 430 -4.05 -0.09 -18.54
C GLU A 430 -5.10 -1.05 -17.97
N ASN A 431 -6.39 -0.73 -18.14
CA ASN A 431 -7.49 -1.57 -17.67
C ASN A 431 -7.54 -2.91 -18.41
N ALA A 432 -7.28 -2.90 -19.73
CA ALA A 432 -7.31 -4.12 -20.53
C ALA A 432 -6.27 -5.16 -20.07
N ARG A 433 -5.11 -4.70 -19.61
CA ARG A 433 -4.04 -5.58 -19.10
C ARG A 433 -4.37 -6.24 -17.76
N LYS A 434 -5.29 -5.65 -17.00
CA LYS A 434 -5.71 -6.14 -15.69
C LYS A 434 -6.95 -7.04 -15.75
N ILE A 435 -7.56 -7.23 -16.91
CA ILE A 435 -8.75 -8.06 -17.08
C ILE A 435 -8.38 -9.32 -17.87
N LEU A 436 -8.52 -10.47 -17.25
CA LEU A 436 -8.43 -11.77 -17.88
C LEU A 436 -9.83 -12.21 -18.29
N ARG A 437 -9.98 -12.67 -19.53
CA ARG A 437 -11.27 -13.11 -20.11
C ARG A 437 -11.25 -14.59 -20.43
N ASP A 438 -12.44 -15.17 -20.49
CA ASP A 438 -12.63 -16.59 -20.81
C ASP A 438 -11.74 -17.47 -19.93
N VAL A 439 -11.86 -17.26 -18.60
CA VAL A 439 -10.99 -17.90 -17.62
C VAL A 439 -11.47 -19.31 -17.32
N PHE A 440 -12.73 -19.48 -16.93
CA PHE A 440 -13.32 -20.78 -16.61
C PHE A 440 -14.56 -21.09 -17.48
N GLU A 441 -15.18 -20.05 -18.03
CA GLU A 441 -16.35 -20.15 -18.90
C GLU A 441 -16.34 -19.03 -19.94
N PRO A 442 -17.02 -19.20 -21.11
CA PRO A 442 -17.07 -18.18 -22.14
C PRO A 442 -17.69 -16.87 -21.62
N GLY A 443 -17.00 -15.74 -21.83
CA GLY A 443 -17.49 -14.40 -21.48
C GLY A 443 -17.27 -14.00 -20.02
N ASP A 444 -16.72 -14.84 -19.15
CA ASP A 444 -16.34 -14.44 -17.81
C ASP A 444 -15.17 -13.44 -17.83
N ALA A 445 -15.06 -12.63 -16.77
CA ALA A 445 -14.00 -11.66 -16.63
C ALA A 445 -13.45 -11.67 -15.21
N TRP A 446 -12.13 -11.63 -15.10
CA TRP A 446 -11.42 -11.71 -13.84
C TRP A 446 -10.34 -10.63 -13.75
N PHE A 447 -10.24 -10.01 -12.58
CA PHE A 447 -9.17 -9.07 -12.28
C PHE A 447 -7.88 -9.83 -11.99
N ARG A 448 -6.79 -9.43 -12.64
CA ARG A 448 -5.44 -9.94 -12.40
C ARG A 448 -4.79 -9.14 -11.26
N SER A 449 -4.47 -9.81 -10.16
CA SER A 449 -3.74 -9.14 -9.07
C SER A 449 -2.31 -8.77 -9.50
N GLY A 450 -1.67 -9.63 -10.28
CA GLY A 450 -0.25 -9.58 -10.59
C GLY A 450 0.62 -10.13 -9.48
N ASP A 451 0.01 -10.86 -8.53
CA ASP A 451 0.68 -11.44 -7.38
C ASP A 451 0.54 -12.97 -7.41
N LEU A 452 1.65 -13.66 -7.18
CA LEU A 452 1.69 -15.11 -7.00
C LEU A 452 1.34 -15.44 -5.56
N MET A 453 0.40 -16.36 -5.42
CA MET A 453 -0.07 -16.83 -4.13
C MET A 453 -0.20 -18.35 -4.12
N ARG A 454 -0.30 -18.90 -2.91
CA ARG A 454 -0.61 -20.29 -2.63
C ARG A 454 -1.79 -20.39 -1.67
N GLU A 455 -2.78 -21.22 -1.95
CA GLU A 455 -3.88 -21.55 -1.03
C GLU A 455 -3.63 -22.91 -0.40
N ASP A 456 -3.71 -23.04 0.92
CA ASP A 456 -3.61 -24.33 1.59
C ASP A 456 -4.98 -25.06 1.66
N ALA A 457 -4.97 -26.32 2.06
CA ALA A 457 -6.17 -27.14 2.19
C ALA A 457 -7.18 -26.61 3.23
N ALA A 458 -6.77 -25.71 4.12
CA ALA A 458 -7.63 -25.07 5.12
C ALA A 458 -8.20 -23.72 4.63
N GLY A 459 -7.84 -23.29 3.43
CA GLY A 459 -8.30 -22.05 2.78
C GLY A 459 -7.52 -20.82 3.19
N TYR A 460 -6.32 -20.96 3.76
CA TYR A 460 -5.42 -19.82 3.97
C TYR A 460 -4.61 -19.53 2.73
N PHE A 461 -4.49 -18.22 2.43
CA PHE A 461 -3.71 -17.70 1.33
C PHE A 461 -2.39 -17.16 1.85
N TYR A 462 -1.32 -17.49 1.12
CA TYR A 462 0.03 -17.04 1.39
C TYR A 462 0.56 -16.29 0.18
N PHE A 463 1.05 -15.08 0.39
CA PHE A 463 1.74 -14.32 -0.64
C PHE A 463 3.11 -14.96 -0.89
N ILE A 464 3.46 -15.14 -2.15
CA ILE A 464 4.75 -15.74 -2.56
C ILE A 464 5.66 -14.67 -3.14
N ASP A 465 5.19 -13.97 -4.20
CA ASP A 465 5.96 -12.89 -4.82
C ASP A 465 5.11 -12.12 -5.83
N ARG A 466 5.62 -11.03 -6.36
CA ARG A 466 5.03 -10.34 -7.51
C ARG A 466 5.48 -10.98 -8.82
N ILE A 467 4.57 -11.08 -9.77
CA ILE A 467 4.87 -11.62 -11.11
C ILE A 467 6.04 -10.87 -11.77
N GLY A 468 6.14 -9.53 -11.61
CA GLY A 468 7.23 -8.74 -12.18
C GLY A 468 8.57 -8.83 -11.43
N ASP A 469 8.57 -9.35 -10.21
CA ASP A 469 9.76 -9.48 -9.36
C ASP A 469 10.35 -10.89 -9.44
N THR A 470 9.50 -11.91 -9.55
CA THR A 470 9.94 -13.32 -9.72
C THR A 470 10.72 -13.47 -11.03
N PHE A 471 11.80 -14.18 -10.99
CA PHE A 471 12.63 -14.48 -12.15
C PHE A 471 12.87 -15.98 -12.31
N ARG A 472 13.35 -16.41 -13.48
CA ARG A 472 13.69 -17.79 -13.78
C ARG A 472 15.19 -17.95 -13.92
N TRP A 473 15.76 -18.97 -13.28
CA TRP A 473 17.17 -19.33 -13.39
C TRP A 473 17.33 -20.84 -13.47
N LYS A 474 18.15 -21.31 -14.42
CA LYS A 474 18.41 -22.75 -14.64
C LYS A 474 17.13 -23.58 -14.81
N GLY A 475 16.10 -23.01 -15.45
CA GLY A 475 14.84 -23.70 -15.68
C GLY A 475 13.84 -23.61 -14.50
N GLU A 476 14.22 -23.07 -13.35
CA GLU A 476 13.42 -23.01 -12.12
C GLU A 476 13.02 -21.58 -11.77
N ASN A 477 11.88 -21.42 -11.11
CA ASN A 477 11.36 -20.14 -10.67
C ASN A 477 11.94 -19.75 -9.31
N VAL A 478 12.40 -18.51 -9.18
CA VAL A 478 12.98 -17.96 -7.96
C VAL A 478 12.07 -16.86 -7.41
N SER A 479 11.59 -17.04 -6.18
CA SER A 479 10.88 -16.00 -5.43
C SER A 479 11.88 -15.06 -4.77
N THR A 480 11.82 -13.78 -5.11
CA THR A 480 12.70 -12.76 -4.53
C THR A 480 12.41 -12.54 -3.06
N THR A 481 11.15 -12.69 -2.66
CA THR A 481 10.72 -12.60 -1.27
C THR A 481 11.30 -13.72 -0.42
N GLU A 482 11.22 -14.97 -0.88
CA GLU A 482 11.77 -16.12 -0.16
C GLU A 482 13.28 -15.98 0.06
N VAL A 483 14.02 -15.64 -0.98
CA VAL A 483 15.48 -15.46 -0.89
C VAL A 483 15.84 -14.30 0.05
N SER A 484 15.10 -13.18 -0.01
CA SER A 484 15.30 -12.05 0.89
C SER A 484 15.05 -12.42 2.36
N GLU A 485 14.04 -13.24 2.64
CA GLU A 485 13.74 -13.73 4.00
C GLU A 485 14.89 -14.55 4.57
N PHE A 486 15.49 -15.45 3.78
CA PHE A 486 16.67 -16.20 4.23
C PHE A 486 17.88 -15.30 4.44
N LEU A 487 18.14 -14.34 3.56
CA LEU A 487 19.26 -13.41 3.72
C LEU A 487 19.13 -12.59 5.01
N THR A 488 17.98 -11.99 5.25
CA THR A 488 17.76 -11.19 6.47
C THR A 488 17.63 -12.03 7.75
N GLY A 489 17.46 -13.34 7.62
CA GLY A 489 17.56 -14.29 8.74
C GLY A 489 19.01 -14.64 9.13
N PHE A 490 20.01 -14.20 8.36
CA PHE A 490 21.42 -14.43 8.68
C PHE A 490 21.96 -13.32 9.60
N PRO A 491 22.67 -13.67 10.69
CA PRO A 491 23.26 -12.68 11.60
C PRO A 491 24.17 -11.68 10.88
N GLY A 492 23.97 -10.39 11.16
CA GLY A 492 24.73 -9.31 10.55
C GLY A 492 24.17 -8.78 9.22
N ILE A 493 23.07 -9.33 8.68
CA ILE A 493 22.34 -8.74 7.55
C ILE A 493 21.09 -8.05 8.08
N HIS A 494 20.99 -6.74 7.84
CA HIS A 494 19.88 -5.90 8.28
C HIS A 494 18.77 -5.79 7.23
N GLU A 495 19.15 -5.62 5.95
CA GLU A 495 18.23 -5.51 4.83
C GLU A 495 18.74 -6.32 3.63
N ALA A 496 17.81 -6.85 2.84
CA ALA A 496 18.11 -7.52 1.60
C ALA A 496 17.04 -7.19 0.53
N ASN A 497 17.50 -6.83 -0.67
CA ASN A 497 16.68 -6.64 -1.85
C ASN A 497 17.17 -7.58 -2.95
N VAL A 498 16.35 -8.57 -3.31
CA VAL A 498 16.68 -9.61 -4.27
C VAL A 498 16.02 -9.32 -5.62
N TYR A 499 16.77 -9.49 -6.68
CA TYR A 499 16.33 -9.27 -8.07
C TYR A 499 17.09 -10.16 -9.04
N GLY A 500 16.53 -10.35 -10.24
CA GLY A 500 17.18 -11.13 -11.30
C GLY A 500 17.97 -10.23 -12.23
N VAL A 501 19.23 -10.61 -12.54
CA VAL A 501 20.11 -9.93 -13.50
C VAL A 501 20.39 -10.83 -14.69
N GLU A 502 20.49 -10.23 -15.88
CA GLU A 502 20.83 -10.96 -17.10
C GLU A 502 22.32 -11.26 -17.12
N VAL A 503 22.67 -12.50 -17.47
CA VAL A 503 24.05 -12.91 -17.66
C VAL A 503 24.22 -13.40 -19.09
N ALA A 504 25.21 -12.87 -19.80
CA ALA A 504 25.46 -13.20 -21.19
C ALA A 504 25.64 -14.72 -21.41
N GLY A 505 24.99 -15.23 -22.45
CA GLY A 505 25.07 -16.66 -22.78
C GLY A 505 24.24 -17.60 -21.89
N CYS A 506 23.51 -17.09 -20.89
CA CYS A 506 22.67 -17.88 -20.01
C CYS A 506 21.17 -17.65 -20.29
N GLU A 507 20.37 -18.69 -20.18
CA GLU A 507 18.91 -18.57 -20.24
C GLU A 507 18.34 -18.16 -18.89
N GLY A 508 17.46 -17.15 -18.87
CA GLY A 508 16.85 -16.63 -17.66
C GLY A 508 17.66 -15.49 -17.02
N ARG A 509 17.50 -15.33 -15.71
CA ARG A 509 18.17 -14.30 -14.91
C ARG A 509 18.80 -14.92 -13.68
N ALA A 510 20.04 -14.59 -13.40
CA ALA A 510 20.72 -15.02 -12.19
C ALA A 510 20.27 -14.18 -10.99
N GLY A 511 20.18 -14.79 -9.83
CA GLY A 511 19.84 -14.08 -8.59
C GLY A 511 20.95 -13.13 -8.16
N MET A 512 20.59 -11.88 -7.88
CA MET A 512 21.44 -10.87 -7.26
C MET A 512 20.76 -10.31 -6.01
N ALA A 513 21.53 -10.13 -4.95
CA ALA A 513 21.07 -9.59 -3.68
C ALA A 513 21.84 -8.33 -3.33
N ALA A 514 21.15 -7.18 -3.23
CA ALA A 514 21.68 -6.00 -2.57
C ALA A 514 21.37 -6.11 -1.08
N ILE A 515 22.40 -6.02 -0.22
CA ILE A 515 22.27 -6.19 1.22
C ILE A 515 22.85 -4.99 1.97
N VAL A 516 22.23 -4.65 3.08
CA VAL A 516 22.78 -3.78 4.13
C VAL A 516 23.20 -4.67 5.28
N CYS A 517 24.46 -4.58 5.67
CA CYS A 517 25.03 -5.51 6.65
C CYS A 517 26.09 -4.86 7.55
N GLU A 518 26.49 -5.57 8.59
CA GLU A 518 27.61 -5.17 9.44
C GLU A 518 28.93 -5.10 8.64
N PRO A 519 29.87 -4.22 9.03
CA PRO A 519 31.12 -4.00 8.28
C PRO A 519 31.99 -5.23 8.04
N HIS A 520 31.82 -6.28 8.84
CA HIS A 520 32.64 -7.50 8.79
C HIS A 520 31.75 -8.74 8.61
N LEU A 521 30.79 -8.70 7.67
CA LEU A 521 29.95 -9.85 7.34
C LEU A 521 30.81 -11.04 6.90
N ASP A 522 30.62 -12.18 7.56
CA ASP A 522 31.29 -13.44 7.18
C ASP A 522 30.57 -14.05 5.94
N LEU A 523 31.09 -13.74 4.76
CA LEU A 523 30.56 -14.24 3.49
C LEU A 523 30.71 -15.76 3.32
N ALA A 524 31.68 -16.40 3.96
CA ALA A 524 31.85 -17.85 3.91
C ALA A 524 30.77 -18.54 4.75
N ALA A 525 30.49 -18.01 5.94
CA ALA A 525 29.38 -18.47 6.77
C ALA A 525 28.03 -18.22 6.09
N LEU A 526 27.81 -17.04 5.46
CA LEU A 526 26.62 -16.72 4.69
C LEU A 526 26.40 -17.74 3.56
N ARG A 527 27.44 -18.04 2.77
CA ARG A 527 27.37 -19.02 1.69
C ARG A 527 26.92 -20.39 2.20
N THR A 528 27.54 -20.85 3.29
CA THR A 528 27.20 -22.13 3.94
C THR A 528 25.77 -22.15 4.45
N TYR A 529 25.33 -21.05 5.06
CA TYR A 529 23.97 -20.88 5.56
C TYR A 529 22.93 -20.95 4.44
N LEU A 530 23.17 -20.26 3.32
CA LEU A 530 22.27 -20.28 2.15
C LEU A 530 22.26 -21.65 1.48
N ALA A 531 23.42 -22.31 1.38
CA ALA A 531 23.52 -23.65 0.81
C ALA A 531 22.72 -24.72 1.58
N ALA A 532 22.56 -24.55 2.87
CA ALA A 532 21.78 -25.46 3.72
C ALA A 532 20.26 -25.22 3.63
N ARG A 533 19.81 -24.09 3.06
CA ARG A 533 18.41 -23.64 3.12
C ARG A 533 17.76 -23.39 1.76
N LEU A 534 18.56 -23.04 0.77
CA LEU A 534 18.07 -22.73 -0.58
C LEU A 534 18.62 -23.74 -1.60
N PRO A 535 17.81 -24.19 -2.55
CA PRO A 535 18.31 -24.95 -3.69
C PRO A 535 19.26 -24.10 -4.53
N ASP A 536 20.16 -24.75 -5.29
CA ASP A 536 21.24 -24.08 -6.04
C ASP A 536 20.74 -22.96 -6.95
N TYR A 537 19.60 -23.17 -7.61
CA TYR A 537 19.03 -22.19 -8.53
C TYR A 537 18.49 -20.92 -7.82
N ALA A 538 18.12 -21.02 -6.54
CA ALA A 538 17.56 -19.91 -5.77
C ALA A 538 18.62 -19.12 -5.00
N ARG A 539 19.84 -19.65 -4.87
CA ARG A 539 20.94 -18.93 -4.20
C ARG A 539 21.37 -17.74 -5.03
N PRO A 540 21.52 -16.53 -4.43
CA PRO A 540 22.05 -15.38 -5.14
C PRO A 540 23.45 -15.71 -5.67
N LEU A 541 23.61 -15.60 -6.98
CA LEU A 541 24.91 -15.74 -7.65
C LEU A 541 25.78 -14.51 -7.40
N PHE A 542 25.12 -13.36 -7.21
CA PHE A 542 25.77 -12.09 -6.96
C PHE A 542 25.27 -11.48 -5.65
N VAL A 543 26.20 -10.92 -4.87
CA VAL A 543 25.90 -10.13 -3.66
C VAL A 543 26.51 -8.77 -3.80
N ARG A 544 25.74 -7.72 -3.52
CA ARG A 544 26.14 -6.33 -3.53
C ARG A 544 25.93 -5.73 -2.15
N ILE A 545 26.96 -5.17 -1.55
CA ILE A 545 26.90 -4.52 -0.24
C ILE A 545 26.62 -3.04 -0.43
N ARG A 546 25.62 -2.53 0.29
CA ARG A 546 25.19 -1.13 0.26
C ARG A 546 25.07 -0.56 1.66
N ASP A 547 25.20 0.77 1.76
CA ASP A 547 24.95 1.49 3.02
C ASP A 547 23.44 1.57 3.34
N GLU A 548 22.59 1.65 2.29
CA GLU A 548 21.13 1.71 2.42
C GLU A 548 20.41 1.08 1.21
N ILE A 549 19.19 0.60 1.41
CA ILE A 549 18.29 0.18 0.35
C ILE A 549 17.20 1.22 0.16
N GLU A 550 17.11 1.76 -1.05
CA GLU A 550 16.08 2.73 -1.37
C GLU A 550 14.68 2.13 -1.33
N VAL A 551 13.77 2.83 -0.64
CA VAL A 551 12.37 2.46 -0.53
C VAL A 551 11.45 3.53 -1.11
N THR A 552 10.24 3.12 -1.47
CA THR A 552 9.15 4.04 -1.82
C THR A 552 8.58 4.67 -0.55
N GLY A 553 7.71 5.68 -0.69
CA GLY A 553 6.98 6.25 0.45
C GLY A 553 6.10 5.24 1.22
N THR A 554 5.83 4.08 0.65
CA THR A 554 5.17 2.93 1.31
C THR A 554 6.15 1.87 1.77
N PHE A 555 7.43 2.20 1.94
CA PHE A 555 8.49 1.30 2.38
C PHE A 555 8.69 0.07 1.49
N LYS A 556 8.26 0.13 0.20
CA LYS A 556 8.55 -0.92 -0.78
C LYS A 556 9.92 -0.66 -1.37
N GLN A 557 10.77 -1.68 -1.38
CA GLN A 557 12.11 -1.60 -1.96
C GLN A 557 12.06 -1.33 -3.47
N LYS A 558 12.91 -0.42 -3.95
CA LYS A 558 13.06 -0.12 -5.37
C LYS A 558 14.03 -1.14 -5.97
N LYS A 559 13.61 -1.78 -7.08
CA LYS A 559 14.42 -2.81 -7.77
C LYS A 559 14.89 -2.39 -9.14
N MET A 560 14.17 -1.47 -9.81
CA MET A 560 14.41 -1.16 -11.23
C MET A 560 15.81 -0.64 -11.52
N ASP A 561 16.31 0.25 -10.68
CA ASP A 561 17.65 0.83 -10.90
C ASP A 561 18.73 -0.20 -10.58
N LEU A 562 18.56 -0.97 -9.49
CA LEU A 562 19.45 -2.10 -9.15
C LEU A 562 19.53 -3.14 -10.28
N THR A 563 18.41 -3.48 -10.90
CA THR A 563 18.36 -4.44 -12.02
C THR A 563 19.08 -3.89 -13.26
N LYS A 564 18.96 -2.58 -13.55
CA LYS A 564 19.65 -1.94 -14.69
C LYS A 564 21.14 -1.82 -14.49
N GLU A 565 21.57 -1.52 -13.26
CA GLU A 565 22.98 -1.45 -12.90
C GLU A 565 23.64 -2.85 -12.97
N GLY A 566 22.88 -3.89 -12.61
CA GLY A 566 23.34 -5.28 -12.62
C GLY A 566 24.52 -5.51 -11.68
N PHE A 567 25.44 -6.37 -12.12
CA PHE A 567 26.67 -6.73 -11.37
C PHE A 567 27.93 -6.03 -11.92
N ASP A 568 27.78 -4.95 -12.68
CA ASP A 568 28.88 -4.16 -13.27
C ASP A 568 29.53 -3.27 -12.20
N PRO A 569 30.77 -3.52 -11.78
CA PRO A 569 31.41 -2.77 -10.71
C PRO A 569 31.77 -1.33 -11.12
N GLU A 570 31.85 -1.02 -12.43
CA GLU A 570 32.15 0.33 -12.92
C GLU A 570 30.91 1.26 -12.89
N LYS A 571 29.71 0.71 -12.91
CA LYS A 571 28.48 1.50 -12.85
C LYS A 571 28.15 1.99 -11.45
N THR A 572 28.76 1.41 -10.44
CA THR A 572 28.44 1.73 -9.05
C THR A 572 29.71 1.73 -8.21
N GLY A 573 29.70 2.45 -7.07
CA GLY A 573 30.81 2.40 -6.11
C GLY A 573 30.72 1.24 -5.08
N ASP A 574 29.71 0.39 -5.21
CA ASP A 574 29.39 -0.63 -4.23
C ASP A 574 30.33 -1.86 -4.33
N ALA A 575 30.60 -2.49 -3.20
CA ALA A 575 31.33 -3.76 -3.20
C ALA A 575 30.42 -4.90 -3.69
N MET A 576 30.86 -5.59 -4.76
CA MET A 576 30.13 -6.70 -5.35
C MET A 576 30.93 -8.00 -5.27
N PHE A 577 30.21 -9.09 -5.08
CA PHE A 577 30.78 -10.42 -4.92
C PHE A 577 30.04 -11.43 -5.81
N PHE A 578 30.78 -12.38 -6.34
CA PHE A 578 30.31 -13.51 -7.14
C PHE A 578 30.49 -14.82 -6.36
N ASP A 579 29.47 -15.67 -6.29
CA ASP A 579 29.59 -17.02 -5.72
C ASP A 579 30.33 -17.94 -6.71
N ASP A 580 31.65 -17.96 -6.62
CA ASP A 580 32.50 -18.77 -7.51
C ASP A 580 32.36 -20.27 -7.15
N PRO A 581 31.84 -21.10 -8.06
CA PRO A 581 31.69 -22.54 -7.82
C PRO A 581 33.03 -23.28 -7.76
N ARG A 582 34.13 -22.73 -8.30
CA ARG A 582 35.48 -23.33 -8.27
C ARG A 582 36.14 -23.09 -6.92
N GLU A 583 36.10 -21.80 -6.50
CA GLU A 583 36.66 -21.41 -5.20
C GLU A 583 35.74 -21.79 -4.02
N ARG A 584 34.46 -22.09 -4.31
CA ARG A 584 33.42 -22.33 -3.29
C ARG A 584 33.29 -21.16 -2.30
N ALA A 585 33.46 -19.96 -2.78
CA ALA A 585 33.48 -18.72 -2.00
C ALA A 585 32.86 -17.56 -2.76
N PHE A 586 32.41 -16.56 -2.04
CA PHE A 586 32.10 -15.26 -2.61
C PHE A 586 33.38 -14.50 -2.89
N VAL A 587 33.72 -14.30 -4.18
CA VAL A 587 34.90 -13.61 -4.67
C VAL A 587 34.50 -12.19 -5.07
N ARG A 588 35.30 -11.19 -4.72
CA ARG A 588 35.04 -9.80 -5.09
C ARG A 588 35.11 -9.64 -6.59
N ILE A 589 34.10 -8.99 -7.17
CA ILE A 589 34.06 -8.67 -8.60
C ILE A 589 34.92 -7.43 -8.84
N ASP A 590 35.95 -7.59 -9.66
CA ASP A 590 36.71 -6.51 -10.28
C ASP A 590 36.42 -6.44 -11.80
N ALA A 591 37.04 -5.51 -12.49
CA ALA A 591 36.84 -5.33 -13.93
C ALA A 591 37.25 -6.57 -14.76
N ALA A 592 38.26 -7.32 -14.30
CA ALA A 592 38.73 -8.53 -15.00
C ALA A 592 37.72 -9.67 -14.84
N LEU A 593 37.31 -9.99 -13.61
CA LEU A 593 36.31 -11.02 -13.36
C LEU A 593 34.96 -10.68 -14.00
N TYR A 594 34.57 -9.39 -13.99
CA TYR A 594 33.37 -8.94 -14.70
C TYR A 594 33.45 -9.24 -16.19
N ALA A 595 34.57 -8.90 -16.82
CA ALA A 595 34.79 -9.16 -18.25
C ALA A 595 34.73 -10.67 -18.57
N ASP A 596 35.34 -11.51 -17.75
CA ASP A 596 35.37 -12.97 -17.92
C ASP A 596 33.92 -13.57 -17.77
N ILE A 597 33.12 -13.07 -16.82
CA ILE A 597 31.72 -13.48 -16.68
C ILE A 597 30.89 -13.08 -17.90
N VAL A 598 31.05 -11.85 -18.39
CA VAL A 598 30.32 -11.34 -19.56
C VAL A 598 30.77 -12.06 -20.84
N ALA A 599 32.04 -12.43 -20.95
CA ALA A 599 32.58 -13.21 -22.09
C ALA A 599 32.14 -14.70 -22.06
N GLY A 600 31.54 -15.17 -20.93
CA GLY A 600 31.15 -16.57 -20.77
C GLY A 600 32.30 -17.51 -20.46
N GLU A 601 33.44 -16.97 -20.02
CA GLU A 601 34.65 -17.75 -19.68
C GLU A 601 34.55 -18.36 -18.26
N VAL A 602 33.64 -17.85 -17.46
CA VAL A 602 33.33 -18.37 -16.13
C VAL A 602 32.11 -19.31 -16.22
N ARG A 603 32.27 -20.54 -15.72
CA ARG A 603 31.16 -21.49 -15.63
C ARG A 603 30.28 -21.12 -14.42
N LEU A 604 28.99 -20.84 -14.69
CA LEU A 604 27.99 -20.46 -13.71
C LEU A 604 27.16 -21.64 -13.19
#